data_4503495e94a43929a136e8e3a49a1932
#
_entry.id   4503495e94a43929a136e8e3a49a1932
#
_cell.length_a   1.000
_cell.length_b   1.000
_cell.length_c   1.000
_cell.angle_alpha   90.00
_cell.angle_beta   90.00
_cell.angle_gamma   90.00
#
_symmetry.space_group_name_H-M   'P 1'
#
loop_
_entity.id
_entity.type
_entity.pdbx_description
1 polymer ?
#
loop_
_entity_poly.entity_id
_entity_poly.type
_entity_poly.pdbx_seq_one_letter_code
_entity_poly.pdbx_strand_id
1 'polypeptide(L)'
;VKLDNGADHIVVATTRPETMLADMAVAVNADDPRYAGVVGKEVRQPLTGRIITVVADEHADPELGSGVVKITPGHDFNDFEVGKRAGIKPGVMLNMFDAEARVVQTADGLIPDDLVGMDRFDARAAVVEKMKALGRLVPHIVKSADGEETELDAEPRAIQTPFGDRGGVVIEPWLTHQWYVD
;
A
#
# COMPACT_ATOMS: atom_id res chain seq x y z
N VAL A 1 5.24 16.64 -3.64
CA VAL A 1 4.78 17.28 -4.89
C VAL A 1 3.54 18.09 -4.56
N LYS A 2 3.50 19.38 -4.91
CA LYS A 2 2.25 20.15 -4.79
C LYS A 2 1.33 19.72 -5.91
N LEU A 3 0.15 19.28 -5.54
CA LEU A 3 -0.94 19.02 -6.47
C LEU A 3 -1.50 20.33 -7.01
N ASP A 4 -2.16 20.32 -8.15
CA ASP A 4 -2.78 21.54 -8.72
C ASP A 4 -3.83 22.16 -7.80
N ASN A 5 -4.40 21.38 -6.87
CA ASN A 5 -5.30 21.85 -5.81
C ASN A 5 -4.55 22.49 -4.60
N GLY A 6 -3.24 22.64 -4.67
CA GLY A 6 -2.41 23.22 -3.60
C GLY A 6 -2.01 22.24 -2.49
N ALA A 7 -2.46 20.99 -2.51
CA ALA A 7 -2.03 19.98 -1.54
C ALA A 7 -0.56 19.59 -1.77
N ASP A 8 0.14 19.29 -0.69
CA ASP A 8 1.55 18.86 -0.71
C ASP A 8 1.70 17.34 -0.58
N HIS A 9 0.59 16.59 -0.59
CA HIS A 9 0.56 15.15 -0.42
C HIS A 9 -0.54 14.50 -1.27
N ILE A 10 -0.37 13.20 -1.51
CA ILE A 10 -1.36 12.33 -2.16
C ILE A 10 -1.95 11.42 -1.08
N VAL A 11 -3.29 11.32 -1.03
CA VAL A 11 -3.99 10.42 -0.12
C VAL A 11 -4.21 9.08 -0.82
N VAL A 12 -3.86 8.00 -0.15
CA VAL A 12 -4.03 6.62 -0.63
C VAL A 12 -5.03 5.92 0.28
N ALA A 13 -5.99 5.20 -0.30
CA ALA A 13 -6.88 4.30 0.43
C ALA A 13 -6.38 2.85 0.27
N THR A 14 -6.22 2.14 1.38
CA THR A 14 -5.74 0.75 1.37
C THR A 14 -6.39 -0.09 2.46
N THR A 15 -6.63 -1.35 2.17
CA THR A 15 -7.05 -2.36 3.16
C THR A 15 -5.86 -3.06 3.83
N ARG A 16 -4.64 -2.82 3.33
CA ARG A 16 -3.40 -3.46 3.79
C ARG A 16 -2.31 -2.42 4.08
N PRO A 17 -2.50 -1.59 5.13
CA PRO A 17 -1.53 -0.52 5.44
C PRO A 17 -0.13 -1.06 5.76
N GLU A 18 0.01 -2.28 6.28
CA GLU A 18 1.31 -2.90 6.55
C GLU A 18 2.18 -3.02 5.30
N THR A 19 1.58 -3.34 4.15
CA THR A 19 2.37 -3.56 2.93
C THR A 19 2.90 -2.28 2.31
N MET A 20 2.47 -1.10 2.78
CA MET A 20 3.03 0.18 2.31
C MET A 20 4.54 0.29 2.56
N LEU A 21 5.08 -0.50 3.48
CA LEU A 21 6.53 -0.55 3.74
C LEU A 21 7.35 -1.05 2.54
N ALA A 22 6.71 -1.73 1.57
CA ALA A 22 7.32 -2.20 0.33
C ALA A 22 6.70 -1.56 -0.92
N ASP A 23 6.04 -0.41 -0.79
CA ASP A 23 5.51 0.32 -1.94
C ASP A 23 6.62 0.73 -2.90
N MET A 24 6.37 0.56 -4.20
CA MET A 24 7.31 0.89 -5.27
C MET A 24 6.76 1.94 -6.25
N ALA A 25 5.46 2.15 -6.24
CA ALA A 25 4.81 3.19 -7.02
C ALA A 25 3.49 3.61 -6.36
N VAL A 26 2.89 4.65 -6.88
CA VAL A 26 1.51 5.06 -6.62
C VAL A 26 0.82 5.16 -7.97
N ALA A 27 -0.31 4.47 -8.14
CA ALA A 27 -1.09 4.52 -9.37
C ALA A 27 -2.24 5.50 -9.26
N VAL A 28 -2.50 6.23 -10.33
CA VAL A 28 -3.65 7.10 -10.55
C VAL A 28 -4.25 6.81 -11.92
N ASN A 29 -5.53 7.06 -12.11
CA ASN A 29 -6.12 6.94 -13.44
C ASN A 29 -5.67 8.13 -14.31
N ALA A 30 -5.29 7.85 -15.56
CA ALA A 30 -4.83 8.87 -16.51
C ALA A 30 -5.91 9.93 -16.82
N ASP A 31 -7.17 9.51 -16.77
CA ASP A 31 -8.33 10.35 -17.08
C ASP A 31 -8.88 11.09 -15.84
N ASP A 32 -8.30 10.85 -14.66
CA ASP A 32 -8.72 11.55 -13.45
C ASP A 32 -8.12 12.96 -13.39
N PRO A 33 -8.93 14.02 -13.57
CA PRO A 33 -8.44 15.39 -13.62
C PRO A 33 -7.78 15.84 -12.30
N ARG A 34 -8.11 15.18 -11.18
CA ARG A 34 -7.51 15.49 -9.86
C ARG A 34 -6.00 15.24 -9.84
N TYR A 35 -5.51 14.32 -10.69
CA TYR A 35 -4.14 13.83 -10.70
C TYR A 35 -3.39 14.02 -12.02
N ALA A 36 -4.00 14.67 -13.01
CA ALA A 36 -3.41 14.86 -14.35
C ALA A 36 -2.01 15.48 -14.30
N GLY A 37 -1.75 16.39 -13.36
CA GLY A 37 -0.46 17.09 -13.25
C GLY A 37 0.61 16.34 -12.44
N VAL A 38 0.35 15.12 -11.91
CA VAL A 38 1.28 14.43 -11.00
C VAL A 38 1.85 13.13 -11.56
N VAL A 39 1.32 12.61 -12.66
CA VAL A 39 1.89 11.43 -13.34
C VAL A 39 3.34 11.69 -13.72
N GLY A 40 4.22 10.75 -13.44
CA GLY A 40 5.66 10.84 -13.65
C GLY A 40 6.43 11.62 -12.57
N LYS A 41 5.73 12.23 -11.60
CA LYS A 41 6.39 12.89 -10.46
C LYS A 41 6.74 11.89 -9.36
N GLU A 42 7.72 12.25 -8.55
CA GLU A 42 8.16 11.48 -7.39
C GLU A 42 7.44 11.93 -6.13
N VAL A 43 7.09 10.98 -5.29
CA VAL A 43 6.54 11.19 -3.96
C VAL A 43 7.36 10.42 -2.93
N ARG A 44 7.37 10.90 -1.70
CA ARG A 44 8.08 10.26 -0.59
C ARG A 44 7.10 9.45 0.26
N GLN A 45 7.38 8.16 0.40
CA GLN A 45 6.66 7.28 1.31
C GLN A 45 6.98 7.69 2.77
N PRO A 46 5.97 7.90 3.64
CA PRO A 46 6.19 8.57 4.93
C PRO A 46 7.04 7.77 5.93
N LEU A 47 6.91 6.44 5.98
CA LEU A 47 7.57 5.62 7.00
C LEU A 47 8.98 5.18 6.61
N THR A 48 9.17 4.82 5.35
CA THR A 48 10.47 4.35 4.84
C THR A 48 11.32 5.48 4.26
N GLY A 49 10.70 6.61 3.95
CA GLY A 49 11.38 7.69 3.23
C GLY A 49 11.69 7.37 1.76
N ARG A 50 11.27 6.19 1.26
CA ARG A 50 11.49 5.76 -0.13
C ARG A 50 10.86 6.75 -1.10
N ILE A 51 11.59 7.07 -2.16
CA ILE A 51 11.08 7.86 -3.27
C ILE A 51 10.47 6.90 -4.27
N ILE A 52 9.19 7.12 -4.59
CA ILE A 52 8.41 6.30 -5.53
C ILE A 52 7.74 7.19 -6.56
N THR A 53 7.49 6.64 -7.74
CA THR A 53 6.93 7.40 -8.86
C THR A 53 5.41 7.26 -8.91
N VAL A 54 4.72 8.35 -9.26
CA VAL A 54 3.30 8.32 -9.60
C VAL A 54 3.16 7.84 -11.05
N VAL A 55 2.44 6.73 -11.24
CA VAL A 55 2.22 6.11 -12.56
C VAL A 55 0.75 6.22 -12.96
N ALA A 56 0.49 6.25 -14.25
CA ALA A 56 -0.86 6.17 -14.78
C ALA A 56 -1.23 4.70 -15.02
N ASP A 57 -2.32 4.23 -14.43
CA ASP A 57 -2.82 2.87 -14.64
C ASP A 57 -4.33 2.82 -14.43
N GLU A 58 -5.04 2.06 -15.30
CA GLU A 58 -6.48 1.86 -15.22
C GLU A 58 -6.94 1.07 -13.99
N HIS A 59 -6.00 0.39 -13.31
CA HIS A 59 -6.25 -0.27 -12.02
C HIS A 59 -6.68 0.72 -10.93
N ALA A 60 -6.27 1.98 -11.03
CA ALA A 60 -6.73 3.05 -10.14
C ALA A 60 -8.12 3.54 -10.58
N ASP A 61 -9.16 3.09 -9.87
CA ASP A 61 -10.54 3.49 -10.12
C ASP A 61 -10.83 4.85 -9.45
N PRO A 62 -11.14 5.91 -10.21
CA PRO A 62 -11.45 7.24 -9.67
C PRO A 62 -12.62 7.28 -8.69
N GLU A 63 -13.54 6.30 -8.77
CA GLU A 63 -14.74 6.23 -7.93
C GLU A 63 -14.49 5.50 -6.61
N LEU A 64 -13.31 4.85 -6.45
CA LEU A 64 -12.98 4.10 -5.24
C LEU A 64 -12.03 4.88 -4.32
N GLY A 65 -12.46 5.11 -3.08
CA GLY A 65 -11.67 5.79 -2.06
C GLY A 65 -11.18 7.17 -2.51
N SER A 66 -9.86 7.35 -2.56
CA SER A 66 -9.24 8.58 -3.07
C SER A 66 -9.04 8.59 -4.59
N GLY A 67 -9.30 7.49 -5.29
CA GLY A 67 -8.91 7.30 -6.68
C GLY A 67 -7.41 7.01 -6.87
N VAL A 68 -6.68 6.79 -5.78
CA VAL A 68 -5.24 6.52 -5.79
C VAL A 68 -4.94 5.21 -5.11
N VAL A 69 -4.14 4.38 -5.76
CA VAL A 69 -3.74 3.06 -5.26
C VAL A 69 -2.25 3.02 -5.02
N LYS A 70 -1.84 2.55 -3.84
CA LYS A 70 -0.44 2.19 -3.59
C LYS A 70 -0.09 0.92 -4.35
N ILE A 71 1.11 0.79 -4.84
CA ILE A 71 1.55 -0.35 -5.62
C ILE A 71 2.67 -1.08 -4.89
N THR A 72 2.33 -2.27 -4.39
CA THR A 72 3.23 -3.17 -3.66
C THR A 72 3.38 -4.50 -4.42
N PRO A 73 4.14 -4.53 -5.49
CA PRO A 73 4.13 -5.63 -6.47
C PRO A 73 4.66 -6.96 -5.91
N GLY A 74 5.39 -6.94 -4.79
CA GLY A 74 5.86 -8.16 -4.14
C GLY A 74 4.79 -8.90 -3.32
N HIS A 75 3.67 -8.22 -3.00
CA HIS A 75 2.66 -8.73 -2.04
C HIS A 75 1.21 -8.60 -2.51
N ASP A 76 0.99 -8.26 -3.77
CA ASP A 76 -0.34 -8.22 -4.39
C ASP A 76 -0.26 -8.58 -5.88
N PHE A 77 -1.15 -9.47 -6.33
CA PHE A 77 -1.15 -9.95 -7.71
C PHE A 77 -1.52 -8.84 -8.72
N ASN A 78 -2.46 -7.97 -8.38
CA ASN A 78 -2.84 -6.87 -9.25
C ASN A 78 -1.72 -5.82 -9.31
N ASP A 79 -1.14 -5.49 -8.17
CA ASP A 79 -0.01 -4.57 -8.07
C ASP A 79 1.22 -5.10 -8.82
N PHE A 80 1.42 -6.43 -8.85
CA PHE A 80 2.47 -7.05 -9.65
C PHE A 80 2.32 -6.73 -11.14
N GLU A 81 1.10 -6.85 -11.68
CA GLU A 81 0.83 -6.54 -13.08
C GLU A 81 0.95 -5.02 -13.35
N VAL A 82 0.46 -4.17 -12.45
CA VAL A 82 0.68 -2.71 -12.53
C VAL A 82 2.18 -2.39 -12.52
N GLY A 83 2.94 -2.99 -11.61
CA GLY A 83 4.38 -2.82 -11.51
C GLY A 83 5.09 -3.16 -12.83
N LYS A 84 4.72 -4.27 -13.47
CA LYS A 84 5.26 -4.66 -14.80
C LYS A 84 4.95 -3.62 -15.87
N ARG A 85 3.68 -3.14 -15.94
CA ARG A 85 3.28 -2.09 -16.89
C ARG A 85 4.03 -0.78 -16.65
N ALA A 86 4.31 -0.48 -15.38
CA ALA A 86 5.13 0.67 -14.97
C ALA A 86 6.65 0.48 -15.20
N GLY A 87 7.07 -0.67 -15.74
CA GLY A 87 8.47 -0.95 -16.03
C GLY A 87 9.29 -1.45 -14.84
N ILE A 88 8.67 -1.75 -13.71
CA ILE A 88 9.34 -2.34 -12.53
C ILE A 88 9.60 -3.82 -12.83
N LYS A 89 10.87 -4.18 -12.94
CA LYS A 89 11.26 -5.57 -13.22
C LYS A 89 11.00 -6.46 -12.00
N PRO A 90 10.49 -7.71 -12.19
CA PRO A 90 10.23 -8.63 -11.07
C PRO A 90 11.42 -8.83 -10.13
N GLY A 91 12.64 -8.89 -10.65
CA GLY A 91 13.85 -9.11 -9.85
C GLY A 91 14.25 -7.95 -8.91
N VAL A 92 13.57 -6.79 -9.01
CA VAL A 92 13.78 -5.66 -8.09
C VAL A 92 12.56 -5.35 -7.25
N MET A 93 11.46 -6.09 -7.43
CA MET A 93 10.26 -5.94 -6.62
C MET A 93 10.56 -6.33 -5.17
N LEU A 94 10.13 -5.50 -4.23
CA LEU A 94 10.48 -5.66 -2.82
C LEU A 94 9.60 -6.70 -2.15
N ASN A 95 10.23 -7.66 -1.48
CA ASN A 95 9.61 -8.53 -0.48
C ASN A 95 9.88 -7.96 0.91
N MET A 96 8.84 -7.88 1.73
CA MET A 96 8.92 -7.43 3.12
C MET A 96 8.45 -8.47 4.13
N PHE A 97 8.05 -9.65 3.68
CA PHE A 97 7.66 -10.74 4.55
C PHE A 97 8.54 -11.97 4.31
N ASP A 98 8.77 -12.73 5.39
CA ASP A 98 9.31 -14.09 5.33
C ASP A 98 8.19 -15.13 5.10
N ALA A 99 8.56 -16.42 5.13
CA ALA A 99 7.63 -17.53 4.92
C ALA A 99 6.55 -17.64 6.01
N GLU A 100 6.80 -17.08 7.18
CA GLU A 100 5.87 -17.01 8.32
C GLU A 100 5.06 -15.70 8.35
N ALA A 101 5.16 -14.89 7.28
CA ALA A 101 4.53 -13.56 7.17
C ALA A 101 4.96 -12.58 8.27
N ARG A 102 6.20 -12.67 8.72
CA ARG A 102 6.83 -11.68 9.58
C ARG A 102 7.57 -10.65 8.74
N VAL A 103 7.56 -9.41 9.21
CA VAL A 103 8.28 -8.32 8.54
C VAL A 103 9.78 -8.61 8.55
N VAL A 104 10.37 -8.60 7.36
CA VAL A 104 11.82 -8.65 7.16
C VAL A 104 12.28 -7.39 6.46
N GLN A 105 13.56 -7.08 6.59
CA GLN A 105 14.13 -5.93 5.89
C GLN A 105 14.06 -6.12 4.37
N THR A 106 13.59 -5.10 3.66
CA THR A 106 13.62 -5.06 2.20
C THR A 106 15.04 -4.91 1.66
N ALA A 107 15.23 -5.22 0.39
CA ALA A 107 16.55 -5.17 -0.26
C ALA A 107 17.21 -3.77 -0.21
N ASP A 108 16.41 -2.72 -0.10
CA ASP A 108 16.89 -1.33 0.02
C ASP A 108 17.19 -0.90 1.47
N GLY A 109 16.87 -1.73 2.45
CA GLY A 109 17.17 -1.46 3.85
C GLY A 109 16.35 -0.34 4.50
N LEU A 110 15.19 0.00 3.95
CA LEU A 110 14.45 1.20 4.36
C LEU A 110 13.29 0.94 5.35
N ILE A 111 12.97 -0.32 5.69
CA ILE A 111 11.95 -0.59 6.71
C ILE A 111 12.50 -0.16 8.08
N PRO A 112 11.73 0.60 8.88
CA PRO A 112 12.12 0.94 10.25
C PRO A 112 12.41 -0.31 11.09
N ASP A 113 13.55 -0.30 11.80
CA ASP A 113 14.05 -1.47 12.55
C ASP A 113 13.05 -1.99 13.59
N ASP A 114 12.27 -1.10 14.17
CA ASP A 114 11.27 -1.44 15.19
C ASP A 114 10.04 -2.18 14.62
N LEU A 115 9.89 -2.25 13.31
CA LEU A 115 8.86 -3.05 12.64
C LEU A 115 9.38 -4.43 12.19
N VAL A 116 10.69 -4.60 12.08
CA VAL A 116 11.31 -5.87 11.64
C VAL A 116 11.07 -6.96 12.69
N GLY A 117 10.64 -8.14 12.24
CA GLY A 117 10.29 -9.30 13.05
C GLY A 117 8.83 -9.32 13.54
N MET A 118 8.06 -8.26 13.34
CA MET A 118 6.65 -8.24 13.71
C MET A 118 5.81 -9.18 12.81
N ASP A 119 4.80 -9.82 13.40
CA ASP A 119 3.73 -10.45 12.62
C ASP A 119 3.03 -9.39 11.74
N ARG A 120 2.53 -9.79 10.56
CA ARG A 120 1.89 -8.87 9.61
C ARG A 120 0.72 -8.08 10.20
N PHE A 121 -0.07 -8.68 11.10
CA PHE A 121 -1.23 -8.00 11.72
C PHE A 121 -0.78 -7.02 12.81
N ASP A 122 0.27 -7.37 13.57
CA ASP A 122 0.89 -6.45 14.52
C ASP A 122 1.55 -5.27 13.78
N ALA A 123 2.22 -5.55 12.68
CA ALA A 123 2.80 -4.52 11.82
C ALA A 123 1.73 -3.60 11.21
N ARG A 124 0.54 -4.14 10.85
CA ARG A 124 -0.60 -3.34 10.38
C ARG A 124 -1.01 -2.31 11.43
N ALA A 125 -1.21 -2.74 12.67
CA ALA A 125 -1.56 -1.84 13.77
C ALA A 125 -0.46 -0.79 14.01
N ALA A 126 0.80 -1.23 14.06
CA ALA A 126 1.95 -0.35 14.28
C ALA A 126 2.13 0.69 13.15
N VAL A 127 1.89 0.32 11.89
CA VAL A 127 1.93 1.24 10.75
C VAL A 127 0.84 2.31 10.87
N VAL A 128 -0.38 1.95 11.23
CA VAL A 128 -1.48 2.91 11.43
C VAL A 128 -1.13 3.90 12.54
N GLU A 129 -0.64 3.41 13.69
CA GLU A 129 -0.21 4.28 14.79
C GLU A 129 0.91 5.23 14.40
N LYS A 130 1.93 4.73 13.66
CA LYS A 130 3.02 5.58 13.16
C LYS A 130 2.53 6.65 12.18
N MET A 131 1.61 6.30 11.28
CA MET A 131 1.01 7.25 10.34
C MET A 131 0.21 8.33 11.07
N LYS A 132 -0.52 7.93 12.12
CA LYS A 132 -1.25 8.85 13.00
C LYS A 132 -0.30 9.80 13.73
N ALA A 133 0.76 9.26 14.33
CA ALA A 133 1.78 10.06 15.02
C ALA A 133 2.48 11.08 14.09
N LEU A 134 2.64 10.75 12.81
CA LEU A 134 3.19 11.64 11.79
C LEU A 134 2.17 12.67 11.26
N GLY A 135 0.90 12.61 11.69
CA GLY A 135 -0.17 13.45 11.14
C GLY A 135 -0.47 13.15 9.66
N ARG A 136 -0.25 11.90 9.24
CA ARG A 136 -0.43 11.43 7.86
C ARG A 136 -1.55 10.42 7.70
N LEU A 137 -2.31 10.14 8.76
CA LEU A 137 -3.51 9.33 8.73
C LEU A 137 -4.73 10.23 8.49
N VAL A 138 -5.55 9.88 7.51
CA VAL A 138 -6.87 10.50 7.31
C VAL A 138 -7.88 9.66 8.08
N PRO A 139 -8.52 10.18 9.13
CA PRO A 139 -9.46 9.41 9.92
C PRO A 139 -10.73 9.08 9.13
N HIS A 140 -11.35 7.96 9.46
CA HIS A 140 -12.67 7.60 8.99
C HIS A 140 -13.73 8.24 9.90
N ILE A 141 -14.63 9.04 9.31
CA ILE A 141 -15.67 9.73 10.06
C ILE A 141 -16.97 8.91 10.01
N VAL A 142 -17.40 8.46 11.17
CA VAL A 142 -18.70 7.79 11.34
C VAL A 142 -19.70 8.79 11.91
N LYS A 143 -20.85 8.94 11.24
CA LYS A 143 -21.95 9.77 11.71
C LYS A 143 -23.01 8.87 12.35
N SER A 144 -23.34 9.13 13.61
CA SER A 144 -24.45 8.48 14.29
C SER A 144 -25.80 9.00 13.78
N ALA A 145 -26.89 8.28 14.10
CA ALA A 145 -28.25 8.72 13.78
C ALA A 145 -28.63 10.06 14.42
N ASP A 146 -27.99 10.41 15.53
CA ASP A 146 -28.19 11.67 16.28
C ASP A 146 -27.30 12.81 15.76
N GLY A 147 -26.51 12.56 14.69
CA GLY A 147 -25.63 13.54 14.06
C GLY A 147 -24.28 13.73 14.75
N GLU A 148 -23.95 12.93 15.75
CA GLU A 148 -22.62 12.94 16.33
C GLU A 148 -21.59 12.32 15.37
N GLU A 149 -20.45 12.97 15.23
CA GLU A 149 -19.32 12.50 14.42
C GLU A 149 -18.28 11.84 15.33
N THR A 150 -17.91 10.62 15.00
CA THR A 150 -16.84 9.86 15.68
C THR A 150 -15.71 9.61 14.69
N GLU A 151 -14.49 9.93 15.06
CA GLU A 151 -13.29 9.63 14.29
C GLU A 151 -12.76 8.25 14.64
N LEU A 152 -12.55 7.41 13.62
CA LEU A 152 -11.89 6.11 13.71
C LEU A 152 -10.59 6.14 12.92
N ASP A 153 -9.57 5.46 13.40
CA ASP A 153 -8.28 5.36 12.71
C ASP A 153 -8.36 4.54 11.41
N ALA A 154 -9.39 3.70 11.28
CA ALA A 154 -9.66 2.95 10.05
C ALA A 154 -11.16 2.70 9.91
N GLU A 155 -11.64 2.57 8.67
CA GLU A 155 -12.99 2.10 8.38
C GLU A 155 -13.12 0.63 8.77
N PRO A 156 -14.10 0.24 9.64
CA PRO A 156 -14.39 -1.15 9.90
C PRO A 156 -14.95 -1.83 8.64
N ARG A 157 -14.15 -2.68 7.99
CA ARG A 157 -14.53 -3.35 6.74
C ARG A 157 -14.19 -4.84 6.80
N ALA A 158 -15.15 -5.68 6.39
CA ALA A 158 -14.87 -7.08 6.14
C ALA A 158 -14.07 -7.22 4.83
N ILE A 159 -12.93 -7.88 4.91
CA ILE A 159 -12.04 -8.12 3.76
C ILE A 159 -12.08 -9.61 3.45
N GLN A 160 -12.25 -9.95 2.17
CA GLN A 160 -12.10 -11.33 1.72
C GLN A 160 -10.59 -11.66 1.73
N THR A 161 -10.24 -12.63 2.55
CA THR A 161 -8.84 -13.06 2.70
C THR A 161 -8.75 -14.53 2.27
N PRO A 162 -7.81 -14.90 1.41
CA PRO A 162 -7.61 -16.30 1.03
C PRO A 162 -7.04 -17.10 2.21
N PHE A 163 -7.55 -18.32 2.38
CA PHE A 163 -7.08 -19.27 3.40
C PHE A 163 -6.61 -20.56 2.74
N GLY A 164 -5.60 -21.16 3.31
CA GLY A 164 -5.14 -22.49 2.89
C GLY A 164 -6.15 -23.58 3.23
N ASP A 165 -6.48 -24.43 2.24
CA ASP A 165 -7.50 -25.48 2.33
C ASP A 165 -7.27 -26.45 3.50
N ARG A 166 -6.02 -26.76 3.80
CA ARG A 166 -5.63 -27.77 4.79
C ARG A 166 -5.27 -27.20 6.14
N GLY A 167 -4.70 -25.99 6.16
CA GLY A 167 -4.17 -25.38 7.38
C GLY A 167 -5.09 -24.33 7.99
N GLY A 168 -6.07 -23.80 7.26
CA GLY A 168 -6.92 -22.72 7.71
C GLY A 168 -6.17 -21.42 8.02
N VAL A 169 -4.92 -21.28 7.53
CA VAL A 169 -4.10 -20.10 7.72
C VAL A 169 -4.26 -19.15 6.54
N VAL A 170 -4.15 -17.86 6.80
CA VAL A 170 -4.18 -16.82 5.77
C VAL A 170 -3.02 -17.00 4.80
N ILE A 171 -3.35 -17.02 3.50
CA ILE A 171 -2.35 -17.04 2.43
C ILE A 171 -1.87 -15.61 2.19
N GLU A 172 -0.54 -15.41 2.27
CA GLU A 172 0.11 -14.16 1.92
C GLU A 172 0.68 -14.26 0.50
N PRO A 173 0.31 -13.35 -0.43
CA PRO A 173 1.01 -13.24 -1.70
C PRO A 173 2.50 -12.96 -1.47
N TRP A 174 3.35 -13.76 -2.08
CA TRP A 174 4.79 -13.69 -1.88
C TRP A 174 5.53 -13.96 -3.20
N LEU A 175 6.39 -13.05 -3.58
CA LEU A 175 7.19 -13.17 -4.80
C LEU A 175 8.36 -14.13 -4.54
N THR A 176 8.42 -15.22 -5.30
CA THR A 176 9.47 -16.23 -5.19
C THR A 176 9.92 -16.71 -6.57
N HIS A 177 11.15 -17.23 -6.64
CA HIS A 177 11.65 -17.86 -7.85
C HIS A 177 10.97 -19.24 -8.06
N GLN A 178 10.49 -19.47 -9.26
CA GLN A 178 9.91 -20.75 -9.68
C GLN A 178 10.83 -21.44 -10.70
N TRP A 179 10.93 -22.75 -10.59
CA TRP A 179 11.61 -23.58 -11.57
C TRP A 179 10.58 -24.08 -12.60
N TYR A 180 10.85 -23.85 -13.86
CA TYR A 180 10.09 -24.42 -14.96
C TYR A 180 10.97 -25.46 -15.66
N VAL A 181 10.37 -26.57 -16.08
CA VAL A 181 10.99 -27.60 -16.92
C VAL A 181 10.34 -27.47 -18.30
N ASP A 182 11.18 -27.22 -19.31
CA ASP A 182 10.74 -27.22 -20.72
C ASP A 182 10.53 -28.64 -21.25
#